data_fd87dd6b97742898fd66f7b530d2bcd6
#
_entry.id   fd87dd6b97742898fd66f7b530d2bcd6
#
_cell.length_a   1.000
_cell.length_b   1.000
_cell.length_c   1.000
_cell.angle_alpha   90.00
_cell.angle_beta   90.00
_cell.angle_gamma   90.00
#
_symmetry.space_group_name_H-M   'P 1'
#
loop_
_entity.id
_entity.type
_entity.pdbx_description
1 polymer ?
#
loop_
_entity_poly.entity_id
_entity_poly.type
_entity_poly.pdbx_seq_one_letter_code
_entity_poly.pdbx_strand_id
1 'polypeptide(L)'
;FNMSGPTYIGGTPSDFAITRVTLNGEVYETSSFQISDPSTGAIKLTDTDNLPVGTYCISISCISNGKYYEFKDVITVNMLAPVPDGISVDPSEVTVDFADIYKESASAQVKTEEGTHVHISKYEIIQEEGKEYFAISKTGKITVNDKYEGEILPGKYVLNLKLTTEAGAGIYENAVTFKIISSPLTLTYNPSSVKVEKDEAFTSSVPTLKGSTDGLTYKIKSISPETSAITIDEQTGVITLAGNNGLEIDNSYSVVVTATNQYGSKDFDETPFVINIVAFINPITKLQYANQEKVQGVAFEFTPEDVDGDELTYSFVDLDSRLTDKLNIDPVTGAISAKKGNSIEVATYTITVKAKNNKSEQTATFTLNITKNPNSFTFIRYG
;
A
#
# COMPACT_ATOMS: atom_id res chain seq x y z
N PHE A 1 38.14 -2.59 19.34
CA PHE A 1 38.08 -4.06 19.39
C PHE A 1 39.42 -4.60 19.95
N ASN A 2 39.35 -5.54 20.91
CA ASN A 2 40.53 -6.20 21.48
C ASN A 2 40.30 -7.71 21.45
N MET A 3 41.36 -8.46 21.09
CA MET A 3 41.37 -9.92 21.10
C MET A 3 42.51 -10.38 22.05
N SER A 4 42.21 -11.34 22.92
CA SER A 4 43.23 -11.97 23.77
C SER A 4 44.29 -12.68 22.94
N GLY A 5 45.46 -12.84 23.51
CA GLY A 5 46.54 -13.60 22.86
C GLY A 5 46.15 -15.05 22.58
N PRO A 6 46.90 -15.74 21.68
CA PRO A 6 46.62 -17.10 21.30
C PRO A 6 46.84 -18.08 22.45
N THR A 7 46.12 -19.19 22.44
CA THR A 7 46.43 -20.37 23.26
C THR A 7 47.50 -21.19 22.57
N TYR A 8 48.41 -21.76 23.31
CA TYR A 8 49.52 -22.56 22.80
C TYR A 8 49.80 -23.80 23.67
N ILE A 9 50.44 -24.78 23.06
CA ILE A 9 50.87 -26.00 23.72
C ILE A 9 52.41 -26.11 23.54
N GLY A 10 53.15 -26.25 24.61
CA GLY A 10 54.60 -26.37 24.58
C GLY A 10 55.34 -25.20 25.26
N GLY A 11 56.45 -24.79 24.68
CA GLY A 11 57.24 -23.68 25.23
C GLY A 11 56.52 -22.35 25.18
N THR A 12 56.78 -21.45 26.12
CA THR A 12 56.20 -20.12 26.20
C THR A 12 56.67 -19.26 25.03
N PRO A 13 55.78 -18.78 24.16
CA PRO A 13 56.13 -17.83 23.10
C PRO A 13 56.28 -16.40 23.65
N SER A 14 57.06 -15.59 22.99
CA SER A 14 57.23 -14.17 23.21
C SER A 14 57.44 -13.42 21.88
N ASP A 15 57.63 -12.11 21.95
CA ASP A 15 57.96 -11.26 20.81
C ASP A 15 56.98 -11.46 19.61
N PHE A 16 55.70 -11.44 19.95
CA PHE A 16 54.65 -11.52 18.93
C PHE A 16 54.68 -10.28 18.04
N ALA A 17 54.56 -10.49 16.73
CA ALA A 17 54.46 -9.43 15.73
C ALA A 17 53.47 -9.82 14.62
N ILE A 18 52.79 -8.83 14.03
CA ILE A 18 52.03 -9.01 12.81
C ILE A 18 53.00 -8.98 11.63
N THR A 19 52.96 -10.02 10.78
CA THR A 19 53.88 -10.14 9.62
C THR A 19 53.17 -9.77 8.31
N ARG A 20 51.86 -9.94 8.25
CA ARG A 20 51.07 -9.69 7.05
C ARG A 20 49.61 -9.48 7.41
N VAL A 21 48.97 -8.55 6.70
CA VAL A 21 47.50 -8.41 6.65
C VAL A 21 47.05 -8.52 5.21
N THR A 22 45.97 -9.25 4.98
CA THR A 22 45.29 -9.28 3.68
C THR A 22 43.85 -8.79 3.82
N LEU A 23 43.30 -8.21 2.77
CA LEU A 23 41.91 -7.87 2.61
C LEU A 23 41.38 -8.63 1.41
N ASN A 24 40.35 -9.47 1.62
CA ASN A 24 39.78 -10.32 0.58
C ASN A 24 40.81 -11.15 -0.21
N GLY A 25 41.88 -11.59 0.47
CA GLY A 25 42.95 -12.40 -0.10
C GLY A 25 44.17 -11.60 -0.67
N GLU A 26 44.02 -10.31 -0.91
CA GLU A 26 45.10 -9.45 -1.40
C GLU A 26 45.82 -8.76 -0.24
N VAL A 27 47.16 -8.53 -0.39
CA VAL A 27 47.95 -7.83 0.64
C VAL A 27 47.41 -6.43 0.87
N TYR A 28 47.16 -6.10 2.12
CA TYR A 28 46.63 -4.80 2.54
C TYR A 28 47.52 -4.14 3.60
N GLU A 29 48.13 -3.01 3.24
CA GLU A 29 48.98 -2.26 4.15
C GLU A 29 48.14 -1.41 5.09
N THR A 30 48.20 -1.70 6.38
CA THR A 30 47.46 -0.98 7.42
C THR A 30 48.18 -1.03 8.75
N SER A 31 48.07 0.03 9.54
CA SER A 31 48.54 0.10 10.94
C SER A 31 47.40 -0.10 11.94
N SER A 32 46.16 -0.37 11.47
CA SER A 32 45.01 -0.49 12.35
C SER A 32 45.00 -1.76 13.19
N PHE A 33 45.67 -2.84 12.73
CA PHE A 33 45.90 -4.04 13.52
C PHE A 33 47.26 -3.97 14.22
N GLN A 34 47.25 -4.07 15.54
CA GLN A 34 48.47 -3.92 16.34
C GLN A 34 48.56 -5.02 17.40
N ILE A 35 49.75 -5.53 17.65
CA ILE A 35 50.01 -6.31 18.86
C ILE A 35 49.99 -5.32 20.04
N SER A 36 49.03 -5.46 20.95
CA SER A 36 48.92 -4.59 22.13
C SER A 36 49.89 -4.99 23.25
N ASP A 37 50.27 -6.25 23.29
CA ASP A 37 51.27 -6.81 24.23
C ASP A 37 52.09 -7.91 23.53
N PRO A 38 53.35 -7.61 23.20
CA PRO A 38 54.23 -8.57 22.54
C PRO A 38 54.56 -9.83 23.35
N SER A 39 54.34 -9.81 24.66
CA SER A 39 54.54 -10.99 25.52
C SER A 39 53.38 -11.97 25.48
N THR A 40 52.16 -11.50 25.22
CA THR A 40 50.97 -12.32 25.20
C THR A 40 50.41 -12.54 23.80
N GLY A 41 50.77 -11.72 22.83
CA GLY A 41 50.23 -11.75 21.48
C GLY A 41 48.83 -11.20 21.37
N ALA A 42 48.37 -10.44 22.36
CA ALA A 42 47.07 -9.78 22.32
C ALA A 42 47.04 -8.74 21.18
N ILE A 43 45.95 -8.73 20.42
CA ILE A 43 45.75 -7.83 19.27
C ILE A 43 44.72 -6.77 19.59
N LYS A 44 45.02 -5.55 19.21
CA LYS A 44 44.12 -4.41 19.23
C LYS A 44 43.83 -3.95 17.81
N LEU A 45 42.57 -3.74 17.52
CA LEU A 45 42.13 -3.08 16.31
C LEU A 45 41.77 -1.63 16.65
N THR A 46 42.41 -0.69 15.96
CA THR A 46 42.22 0.75 16.07
C THR A 46 41.73 1.30 14.75
N ASP A 47 41.15 2.50 14.76
CA ASP A 47 40.76 3.24 13.55
C ASP A 47 39.85 2.43 12.62
N THR A 48 38.80 1.82 13.20
CA THR A 48 37.82 0.96 12.50
C THR A 48 37.10 1.70 11.40
N ASP A 49 36.89 3.01 11.55
CA ASP A 49 36.10 3.82 10.64
C ASP A 49 36.76 4.03 9.27
N ASN A 50 38.10 3.86 9.22
CA ASN A 50 38.89 3.98 7.99
C ASN A 50 39.23 2.63 7.35
N LEU A 51 38.80 1.51 7.92
CA LEU A 51 39.01 0.21 7.32
C LEU A 51 37.92 -0.15 6.31
N PRO A 52 38.27 -0.49 5.05
CA PRO A 52 37.34 -1.01 4.08
C PRO A 52 36.56 -2.23 4.59
N VAL A 53 35.33 -2.34 4.17
CA VAL A 53 34.50 -3.53 4.40
C VAL A 53 35.10 -4.74 3.70
N GLY A 54 35.15 -5.87 4.38
CA GLY A 54 35.68 -7.12 3.84
C GLY A 54 36.26 -8.06 4.88
N THR A 55 36.86 -9.13 4.42
CA THR A 55 37.48 -10.15 5.24
C THR A 55 38.98 -9.90 5.31
N TYR A 56 39.47 -9.62 6.53
CA TYR A 56 40.89 -9.47 6.82
C TYR A 56 41.41 -10.79 7.36
N CYS A 57 42.56 -11.27 6.78
CA CYS A 57 43.30 -12.36 7.36
C CYS A 57 44.69 -11.82 7.84
N ILE A 58 45.02 -12.16 9.06
CA ILE A 58 46.22 -11.65 9.73
C ILE A 58 47.17 -12.80 10.00
N SER A 59 48.41 -12.65 9.57
CA SER A 59 49.54 -13.56 9.87
C SER A 59 50.35 -12.96 11.01
N ILE A 60 50.75 -13.81 11.92
CA ILE A 60 51.55 -13.44 13.09
C ILE A 60 52.84 -14.25 13.17
N SER A 61 53.84 -13.68 13.83
CA SER A 61 55.05 -14.42 14.21
C SER A 61 55.26 -14.36 15.73
N CYS A 62 56.03 -15.28 16.23
CA CYS A 62 56.56 -15.26 17.62
C CYS A 62 57.92 -15.94 17.72
N ILE A 63 58.59 -15.76 18.85
CA ILE A 63 59.81 -16.49 19.21
C ILE A 63 59.49 -17.44 20.37
N SER A 64 59.88 -18.71 20.24
CA SER A 64 59.81 -19.68 21.35
C SER A 64 61.08 -20.51 21.39
N ASN A 65 61.69 -20.62 22.57
CA ASN A 65 62.96 -21.29 22.76
C ASN A 65 64.11 -20.79 21.81
N GLY A 66 64.13 -19.48 21.53
CA GLY A 66 65.11 -18.85 20.62
C GLY A 66 64.90 -19.11 19.13
N LYS A 67 63.72 -19.76 18.73
CA LYS A 67 63.42 -20.00 17.34
C LYS A 67 62.23 -19.12 16.90
N TYR A 68 62.31 -18.63 15.67
CA TYR A 68 61.25 -17.87 15.01
C TYR A 68 60.22 -18.82 14.41
N TYR A 69 58.95 -18.47 14.60
CA TYR A 69 57.78 -19.17 14.01
C TYR A 69 56.87 -18.14 13.37
N GLU A 70 56.34 -18.47 12.20
CA GLU A 70 55.33 -17.67 11.50
C GLU A 70 54.08 -18.51 11.28
N PHE A 71 52.94 -17.91 11.53
CA PHE A 71 51.60 -18.51 11.36
C PHE A 71 50.82 -17.64 10.38
N LYS A 72 50.55 -18.20 9.20
CA LYS A 72 49.86 -17.49 8.12
C LYS A 72 48.35 -17.54 8.31
N ASP A 73 47.71 -16.40 8.11
CA ASP A 73 46.25 -16.23 8.04
C ASP A 73 45.51 -16.87 9.23
N VAL A 74 46.08 -16.82 10.43
CA VAL A 74 45.57 -17.48 11.64
C VAL A 74 44.45 -16.73 12.31
N ILE A 75 44.20 -15.46 11.94
CA ILE A 75 43.15 -14.64 12.48
C ILE A 75 42.34 -14.09 11.33
N THR A 76 41.02 -14.27 11.41
CA THR A 76 40.08 -13.71 10.45
C THR A 76 39.23 -12.66 11.16
N VAL A 77 39.17 -11.46 10.58
CA VAL A 77 38.30 -10.36 11.03
C VAL A 77 37.41 -9.94 9.87
N ASN A 78 36.10 -9.99 10.06
CA ASN A 78 35.14 -9.51 9.10
C ASN A 78 34.71 -8.10 9.47
N MET A 79 35.03 -7.13 8.62
CA MET A 79 34.53 -5.76 8.71
C MET A 79 33.21 -5.70 7.92
N LEU A 80 32.16 -5.47 8.65
CA LEU A 80 30.81 -5.40 8.08
C LEU A 80 30.41 -3.93 7.85
N ALA A 81 29.68 -3.67 6.79
CA ALA A 81 29.10 -2.35 6.57
C ALA A 81 28.08 -2.03 7.67
N PRO A 82 28.19 -0.89 8.35
CA PRO A 82 27.21 -0.50 9.35
C PRO A 82 25.84 -0.24 8.70
N VAL A 83 24.80 -0.28 9.51
CA VAL A 83 23.50 0.25 9.13
C VAL A 83 23.62 1.78 9.13
N PRO A 84 23.25 2.50 8.06
CA PRO A 84 23.30 3.96 8.06
C PRO A 84 22.49 4.57 9.20
N ASP A 85 23.04 5.54 9.91
CA ASP A 85 22.33 6.28 10.97
C ASP A 85 21.18 7.12 10.38
N GLY A 86 21.31 7.56 9.12
CA GLY A 86 20.31 8.30 8.38
C GLY A 86 20.43 8.09 6.88
N ILE A 87 19.38 8.43 6.18
CA ILE A 87 19.34 8.47 4.72
C ILE A 87 18.79 9.81 4.25
N SER A 88 19.10 10.18 3.03
CA SER A 88 18.39 11.21 2.27
C SER A 88 17.79 10.61 1.01
N VAL A 89 16.70 11.20 0.55
CA VAL A 89 16.09 10.82 -0.73
C VAL A 89 15.97 12.07 -1.59
N ASP A 90 16.44 11.99 -2.82
CA ASP A 90 16.50 13.12 -3.74
C ASP A 90 15.72 12.81 -5.03
N PRO A 91 14.67 13.58 -5.32
CA PRO A 91 14.02 14.55 -4.44
C PRO A 91 13.28 13.88 -3.25
N SER A 92 13.17 14.58 -2.12
CA SER A 92 12.41 14.09 -0.95
C SER A 92 10.89 14.12 -1.18
N GLU A 93 10.44 14.92 -2.15
CA GLU A 93 9.05 14.94 -2.64
C GLU A 93 9.04 14.92 -4.16
N VAL A 94 8.33 13.96 -4.74
CA VAL A 94 8.07 13.82 -6.17
C VAL A 94 6.62 14.26 -6.43
N THR A 95 6.42 15.36 -7.15
CA THR A 95 5.09 15.74 -7.64
C THR A 95 5.01 15.42 -9.12
N VAL A 96 4.04 14.60 -9.51
CA VAL A 96 3.89 14.12 -10.89
C VAL A 96 2.43 14.08 -11.31
N ASP A 97 2.14 14.49 -12.55
CA ASP A 97 0.81 14.31 -13.14
C ASP A 97 0.51 12.82 -13.37
N PHE A 98 -0.72 12.43 -13.14
CA PHE A 98 -1.19 11.06 -13.30
C PHE A 98 -0.90 10.48 -14.70
N ALA A 99 -0.94 11.32 -15.74
CA ALA A 99 -0.60 10.91 -17.09
C ALA A 99 0.91 10.59 -17.27
N ASP A 100 1.75 11.03 -16.35
CA ASP A 100 3.21 10.98 -16.44
C ASP A 100 3.87 10.08 -15.38
N ILE A 101 3.09 9.34 -14.61
CA ILE A 101 3.58 8.55 -13.45
C ILE A 101 4.66 7.51 -13.80
N TYR A 102 4.71 7.05 -15.05
CA TYR A 102 5.71 6.08 -15.51
C TYR A 102 6.90 6.73 -16.23
N LYS A 103 6.96 8.07 -16.28
CA LYS A 103 8.12 8.77 -16.84
C LYS A 103 9.32 8.72 -15.88
N GLU A 104 10.51 8.83 -16.45
CA GLU A 104 11.79 8.87 -15.73
C GLU A 104 11.81 9.97 -14.63
N SER A 105 11.15 11.10 -14.90
CA SER A 105 11.01 12.22 -13.95
C SER A 105 10.20 11.88 -12.69
N ALA A 106 9.35 10.84 -12.74
CA ALA A 106 8.58 10.34 -11.61
C ALA A 106 9.42 9.37 -10.76
N SER A 107 10.62 9.78 -10.35
CA SER A 107 11.51 8.94 -9.56
C SER A 107 12.24 9.71 -8.48
N ALA A 108 12.71 8.99 -7.47
CA ALA A 108 13.56 9.51 -6.40
C ALA A 108 14.72 8.55 -6.13
N GLN A 109 15.84 9.06 -5.67
CA GLN A 109 17.05 8.30 -5.41
C GLN A 109 17.41 8.32 -3.94
N VAL A 110 17.50 7.15 -3.31
CA VAL A 110 18.03 7.00 -1.95
C VAL A 110 19.53 7.25 -1.96
N LYS A 111 20.01 8.05 -1.01
CA LYS A 111 21.42 8.35 -0.75
C LYS A 111 21.73 8.06 0.71
N THR A 112 22.90 7.49 0.95
CA THR A 112 23.45 7.26 2.28
C THR A 112 24.65 8.18 2.50
N GLU A 113 25.14 8.29 3.73
CA GLU A 113 26.31 9.12 4.06
C GLU A 113 27.58 8.67 3.33
N GLU A 114 27.70 7.37 3.05
CA GLU A 114 28.81 6.81 2.29
C GLU A 114 28.78 7.22 0.81
N GLY A 115 27.79 7.98 0.38
CA GLY A 115 27.64 8.53 -0.98
C GLY A 115 27.47 7.49 -2.09
N THR A 116 27.62 6.21 -1.78
CA THR A 116 27.47 5.10 -2.72
C THR A 116 26.57 4.02 -2.12
N HIS A 117 25.85 3.30 -2.97
CA HIS A 117 25.00 2.19 -2.55
C HIS A 117 25.76 0.85 -2.45
N VAL A 118 27.09 0.88 -2.38
CA VAL A 118 27.95 -0.32 -2.48
C VAL A 118 27.72 -1.30 -1.33
N HIS A 119 27.37 -0.80 -0.16
CA HIS A 119 27.21 -1.62 1.05
C HIS A 119 25.74 -1.94 1.39
N ILE A 120 24.79 -1.39 0.66
CA ILE A 120 23.39 -1.73 0.85
C ILE A 120 23.06 -2.97 0.01
N SER A 121 22.85 -4.08 0.68
CA SER A 121 22.55 -5.36 0.03
C SER A 121 21.08 -5.47 -0.41
N LYS A 122 20.16 -4.74 0.27
CA LYS A 122 18.73 -4.77 -0.05
C LYS A 122 18.05 -3.45 0.33
N TYR A 123 17.21 -2.98 -0.58
CA TYR A 123 16.27 -1.89 -0.37
C TYR A 123 14.84 -2.43 -0.41
N GLU A 124 14.00 -1.99 0.51
CA GLU A 124 12.59 -2.42 0.62
C GLU A 124 11.70 -1.23 0.93
N ILE A 125 10.50 -1.22 0.34
CA ILE A 125 9.39 -0.35 0.73
C ILE A 125 8.53 -1.16 1.68
N ILE A 126 8.25 -0.65 2.90
CA ILE A 126 7.74 -1.48 4.00
C ILE A 126 6.40 -1.04 4.58
N GLN A 127 5.80 0.09 4.18
CA GLN A 127 4.45 0.43 4.63
C GLN A 127 3.45 -0.64 4.18
N GLU A 128 2.35 -0.80 4.92
CA GLU A 128 1.34 -1.81 4.60
C GLU A 128 0.44 -1.39 3.44
N GLU A 129 0.06 -0.10 3.37
CA GLU A 129 -0.85 0.43 2.36
C GLU A 129 -0.08 1.10 1.22
N GLY A 130 -0.39 0.72 -0.01
CA GLY A 130 0.13 1.32 -1.24
C GLY A 130 1.61 1.01 -1.55
N LYS A 131 2.26 0.11 -0.82
CA LYS A 131 3.65 -0.30 -1.13
C LYS A 131 3.79 -0.93 -2.51
N GLU A 132 2.73 -1.62 -2.97
CA GLU A 132 2.67 -2.27 -4.28
C GLU A 132 2.63 -1.29 -5.45
N TYR A 133 2.24 -0.02 -5.18
CA TYR A 133 2.21 1.03 -6.20
C TYR A 133 3.60 1.55 -6.57
N PHE A 134 4.61 1.20 -5.78
CA PHE A 134 5.97 1.68 -5.97
C PHE A 134 6.95 0.52 -6.04
N ALA A 135 8.04 0.73 -6.77
CA ALA A 135 9.16 -0.19 -6.88
C ALA A 135 10.45 0.50 -6.44
N ILE A 136 11.35 -0.25 -5.82
CA ILE A 136 12.70 0.23 -5.48
C ILE A 136 13.74 -0.71 -6.11
N SER A 137 14.70 -0.13 -6.79
CA SER A 137 15.78 -0.87 -7.46
C SER A 137 16.85 -1.32 -6.46
N LYS A 138 17.77 -2.18 -6.93
CA LYS A 138 18.98 -2.59 -6.17
C LYS A 138 19.94 -1.43 -5.89
N THR A 139 19.79 -0.30 -6.57
CA THR A 139 20.60 0.91 -6.36
C THR A 139 19.86 1.99 -5.58
N GLY A 140 18.66 1.67 -5.04
CA GLY A 140 17.88 2.61 -4.26
C GLY A 140 17.08 3.63 -5.08
N LYS A 141 16.89 3.42 -6.42
CA LYS A 141 15.99 4.25 -7.23
C LYS A 141 14.56 3.81 -7.01
N ILE A 142 13.71 4.74 -6.60
CA ILE A 142 12.28 4.55 -6.36
C ILE A 142 11.51 5.09 -7.56
N THR A 143 10.56 4.30 -8.06
CA THR A 143 9.67 4.65 -9.17
C THR A 143 8.27 4.18 -8.89
N VAL A 144 7.27 4.68 -9.64
CA VAL A 144 5.96 4.05 -9.69
C VAL A 144 6.10 2.66 -10.34
N ASN A 145 5.40 1.68 -9.81
CA ASN A 145 5.49 0.28 -10.23
C ASN A 145 4.66 0.03 -11.50
N ASP A 146 5.30 -0.04 -12.64
CA ASP A 146 4.69 -0.30 -13.95
C ASP A 146 4.18 -1.76 -14.14
N LYS A 147 4.49 -2.63 -13.16
CA LYS A 147 4.04 -4.03 -13.14
C LYS A 147 2.86 -4.27 -12.19
N TYR A 148 2.39 -3.22 -11.53
CA TYR A 148 1.21 -3.33 -10.69
C TYR A 148 -0.03 -3.45 -11.58
N GLU A 149 -0.76 -4.57 -11.44
CA GLU A 149 -1.95 -4.86 -12.26
C GLU A 149 -3.23 -4.18 -11.76
N GLY A 150 -3.18 -3.52 -10.60
CA GLY A 150 -4.29 -2.76 -10.03
C GLY A 150 -4.31 -1.31 -10.50
N GLU A 151 -5.24 -0.52 -9.97
CA GLU A 151 -5.36 0.90 -10.26
C GLU A 151 -4.58 1.73 -9.22
N ILE A 152 -3.71 2.62 -9.69
CA ILE A 152 -3.05 3.63 -8.86
C ILE A 152 -3.88 4.91 -8.99
N LEU A 153 -4.32 5.47 -7.87
CA LEU A 153 -5.12 6.68 -7.87
C LEU A 153 -4.27 7.93 -7.60
N PRO A 154 -4.68 9.11 -8.09
CA PRO A 154 -4.12 10.37 -7.63
C PRO A 154 -4.23 10.50 -6.11
N GLY A 155 -3.16 10.99 -5.48
CA GLY A 155 -3.09 11.07 -4.03
C GLY A 155 -1.67 11.32 -3.51
N LYS A 156 -1.55 11.43 -2.19
CA LYS A 156 -0.28 11.59 -1.49
C LYS A 156 0.12 10.26 -0.86
N TYR A 157 1.29 9.75 -1.25
CA TYR A 157 1.86 8.51 -0.77
C TYR A 157 3.17 8.80 -0.04
N VAL A 158 3.23 8.45 1.24
CA VAL A 158 4.44 8.62 2.07
C VAL A 158 5.06 7.23 2.25
N LEU A 159 6.31 7.07 1.80
CA LEU A 159 6.98 5.77 1.78
C LEU A 159 7.94 5.63 2.96
N ASN A 160 7.87 4.48 3.62
CA ASN A 160 8.82 4.02 4.61
C ASN A 160 9.78 3.03 3.97
N LEU A 161 11.06 3.18 4.24
CA LEU A 161 12.10 2.37 3.64
C LEU A 161 12.80 1.51 4.70
N LYS A 162 13.26 0.33 4.26
CA LYS A 162 14.17 -0.52 5.01
C LYS A 162 15.39 -0.80 4.16
N LEU A 163 16.55 -0.50 4.70
CA LEU A 163 17.85 -0.77 4.09
C LEU A 163 18.57 -1.85 4.90
N THR A 164 19.12 -2.84 4.21
CA THR A 164 19.85 -3.95 4.82
C THR A 164 21.30 -3.90 4.40
N THR A 165 22.21 -4.06 5.35
CA THR A 165 23.65 -4.23 5.18
C THR A 165 24.08 -5.58 5.76
N GLU A 166 25.37 -5.91 5.72
CA GLU A 166 25.92 -7.09 6.38
C GLU A 166 25.79 -7.03 7.91
N ALA A 167 25.79 -5.84 8.50
CA ALA A 167 25.68 -5.65 9.95
C ALA A 167 24.24 -5.67 10.48
N GLY A 168 23.23 -5.54 9.60
CA GLY A 168 21.84 -5.53 10.01
C GLY A 168 20.93 -4.73 9.09
N ALA A 169 19.82 -4.23 9.62
CA ALA A 169 18.86 -3.44 8.85
C ALA A 169 18.37 -2.23 9.63
N GLY A 170 18.22 -1.10 8.93
CA GLY A 170 17.62 0.13 9.42
C GLY A 170 16.25 0.38 8.79
N ILE A 171 15.34 0.99 9.57
CA ILE A 171 14.04 1.44 9.13
C ILE A 171 14.02 2.97 9.13
N TYR A 172 13.55 3.57 8.04
CA TYR A 172 13.50 5.01 7.83
C TYR A 172 12.06 5.39 7.48
N GLU A 173 11.38 5.97 8.45
CA GLU A 173 9.99 6.37 8.31
C GLU A 173 9.88 7.70 7.54
N ASN A 174 8.80 7.84 6.75
CA ASN A 174 8.51 9.04 5.96
C ASN A 174 9.70 9.47 5.06
N ALA A 175 10.39 8.50 4.49
CA ALA A 175 11.65 8.73 3.77
C ALA A 175 11.45 9.55 2.49
N VAL A 176 10.33 9.38 1.79
CA VAL A 176 9.99 10.12 0.57
C VAL A 176 8.48 10.23 0.40
N THR A 177 8.03 11.34 -0.20
CA THR A 177 6.64 11.55 -0.56
C THR A 177 6.48 11.52 -2.08
N PHE A 178 5.52 10.75 -2.58
CA PHE A 178 5.03 10.85 -3.95
C PHE A 178 3.65 11.52 -3.93
N LYS A 179 3.49 12.63 -4.63
CA LYS A 179 2.23 13.34 -4.83
C LYS A 179 1.80 13.17 -6.28
N ILE A 180 0.89 12.23 -6.54
CA ILE A 180 0.30 12.01 -7.85
C ILE A 180 -0.90 12.92 -7.98
N ILE A 181 -0.84 13.87 -8.91
CA ILE A 181 -1.87 14.89 -9.15
C ILE A 181 -2.60 14.65 -10.45
N SER A 182 -3.84 15.10 -10.55
CA SER A 182 -4.61 15.08 -11.80
C SER A 182 -5.73 16.12 -11.79
N SER A 183 -6.21 16.51 -12.96
CA SER A 183 -7.57 17.03 -13.12
C SER A 183 -8.61 15.96 -12.74
N PRO A 184 -9.91 16.28 -12.62
CA PRO A 184 -10.96 15.29 -12.42
C PRO A 184 -10.94 14.22 -13.52
N LEU A 185 -10.88 12.92 -13.15
CA LEU A 185 -10.77 11.81 -14.09
C LEU A 185 -12.12 11.16 -14.36
N THR A 186 -12.84 10.75 -13.31
CA THR A 186 -14.19 10.19 -13.37
C THR A 186 -15.04 10.73 -12.24
N LEU A 187 -16.33 10.89 -12.51
CA LEU A 187 -17.35 11.27 -11.53
C LEU A 187 -18.49 10.27 -11.61
N THR A 188 -18.88 9.69 -10.49
CA THR A 188 -19.92 8.67 -10.44
C THR A 188 -20.90 8.97 -9.32
N TYR A 189 -22.17 9.08 -9.65
CA TYR A 189 -23.26 9.02 -8.69
C TYR A 189 -23.71 7.57 -8.53
N ASN A 190 -23.97 7.14 -7.32
CA ASN A 190 -24.52 5.83 -7.03
C ASN A 190 -25.79 5.97 -6.18
N PRO A 191 -27.01 5.70 -6.76
CA PRO A 191 -27.29 5.35 -8.17
C PRO A 191 -27.02 6.51 -9.14
N SER A 192 -26.77 6.20 -10.42
CA SER A 192 -26.63 7.20 -11.49
C SER A 192 -27.97 7.65 -12.07
N SER A 193 -29.05 6.95 -11.73
CA SER A 193 -30.42 7.28 -12.13
C SER A 193 -31.38 6.96 -11.00
N VAL A 194 -32.38 7.82 -10.82
CA VAL A 194 -33.39 7.69 -9.78
C VAL A 194 -34.80 7.93 -10.34
N LYS A 195 -35.81 7.32 -9.69
CA LYS A 195 -37.22 7.67 -9.89
C LYS A 195 -37.69 8.55 -8.73
N VAL A 196 -38.35 9.64 -9.02
CA VAL A 196 -38.94 10.56 -8.04
C VAL A 196 -40.39 10.77 -8.35
N GLU A 197 -41.28 10.61 -7.36
CA GLU A 197 -42.71 10.91 -7.56
C GLU A 197 -42.92 12.40 -7.85
N LYS A 198 -43.92 12.70 -8.66
CA LYS A 198 -44.28 14.08 -9.03
C LYS A 198 -44.38 14.95 -7.79
N ASP A 199 -43.80 16.15 -7.87
CA ASP A 199 -43.79 17.19 -6.83
C ASP A 199 -43.06 16.83 -5.51
N GLU A 200 -42.48 15.62 -5.39
CA GLU A 200 -41.63 15.23 -4.26
C GLU A 200 -40.21 15.81 -4.39
N ALA A 201 -39.63 16.10 -3.25
CA ALA A 201 -38.23 16.53 -3.16
C ALA A 201 -37.26 15.30 -3.21
N PHE A 202 -36.08 15.53 -3.77
CA PHE A 202 -35.04 14.50 -3.80
C PHE A 202 -33.66 15.10 -3.53
N THR A 203 -32.77 14.31 -2.91
CA THR A 203 -31.38 14.66 -2.68
C THR A 203 -30.51 13.43 -3.02
N SER A 204 -29.53 13.61 -3.90
CA SER A 204 -28.62 12.55 -4.30
C SER A 204 -27.63 12.16 -3.18
N SER A 205 -26.96 11.03 -3.34
CA SER A 205 -25.71 10.76 -2.62
C SER A 205 -24.62 11.75 -3.05
N VAL A 206 -23.58 11.89 -2.21
CA VAL A 206 -22.33 12.54 -2.60
C VAL A 206 -21.68 11.70 -3.71
N PRO A 207 -21.29 12.31 -4.84
CA PRO A 207 -20.65 11.55 -5.92
C PRO A 207 -19.25 11.10 -5.54
N THR A 208 -18.81 10.00 -6.13
CA THR A 208 -17.42 9.54 -6.04
C THR A 208 -16.62 10.11 -7.19
N LEU A 209 -15.56 10.86 -6.87
CA LEU A 209 -14.61 11.40 -7.82
C LEU A 209 -13.33 10.56 -7.81
N LYS A 210 -12.81 10.20 -8.99
CA LYS A 210 -11.40 9.84 -9.16
C LYS A 210 -10.66 11.06 -9.70
N GLY A 211 -9.56 11.43 -9.04
CA GLY A 211 -8.78 12.61 -9.34
C GLY A 211 -8.32 13.30 -8.07
N SER A 212 -7.51 14.35 -8.20
CA SER A 212 -7.10 15.16 -7.07
C SER A 212 -8.27 15.96 -6.49
N THR A 213 -8.30 16.12 -5.17
CA THR A 213 -9.38 16.82 -4.46
C THR A 213 -9.01 18.24 -4.01
N ASP A 214 -7.78 18.68 -4.27
CA ASP A 214 -7.31 20.02 -3.91
C ASP A 214 -8.10 21.11 -4.63
N GLY A 215 -8.86 21.90 -3.90
CA GLY A 215 -9.71 22.97 -4.47
C GLY A 215 -10.90 22.46 -5.29
N LEU A 216 -11.39 21.24 -5.00
CA LEU A 216 -12.48 20.61 -5.75
C LEU A 216 -13.79 21.36 -5.56
N THR A 217 -14.45 21.66 -6.67
CA THR A 217 -15.78 22.27 -6.77
C THR A 217 -16.60 21.64 -7.88
N TYR A 218 -17.92 21.75 -7.76
CA TYR A 218 -18.88 21.17 -8.69
C TYR A 218 -19.87 22.24 -9.20
N LYS A 219 -20.29 22.13 -10.44
CA LYS A 219 -21.37 22.92 -11.01
C LYS A 219 -22.17 22.11 -12.02
N ILE A 220 -23.43 22.46 -12.21
CA ILE A 220 -24.21 21.96 -13.32
C ILE A 220 -23.75 22.62 -14.61
N LYS A 221 -23.33 21.83 -15.59
CA LYS A 221 -23.06 22.29 -16.96
C LYS A 221 -24.36 22.48 -17.73
N SER A 222 -25.24 21.50 -17.68
CA SER A 222 -26.55 21.51 -18.36
C SER A 222 -27.53 20.56 -17.72
N ILE A 223 -28.80 20.87 -17.90
CA ILE A 223 -29.94 20.01 -17.57
C ILE A 223 -30.79 19.89 -18.83
N SER A 224 -31.17 18.67 -19.19
CA SER A 224 -32.05 18.44 -20.36
C SER A 224 -33.17 17.44 -20.00
N PRO A 225 -34.45 17.83 -20.13
CA PRO A 225 -34.99 19.16 -20.44
C PRO A 225 -34.61 20.23 -19.44
N GLU A 226 -34.53 21.49 -19.84
CA GLU A 226 -34.11 22.61 -18.98
C GLU A 226 -35.10 22.81 -17.83
N THR A 227 -34.62 23.00 -16.63
CA THR A 227 -35.37 23.34 -15.44
C THR A 227 -34.51 24.03 -14.39
N SER A 228 -35.10 24.92 -13.60
CA SER A 228 -34.47 25.53 -12.43
C SER A 228 -34.75 24.79 -11.11
N ALA A 229 -35.56 23.73 -11.15
CA ALA A 229 -35.92 22.94 -9.96
C ALA A 229 -34.78 22.04 -9.45
N ILE A 230 -33.76 21.81 -10.29
CA ILE A 230 -32.60 20.97 -9.96
C ILE A 230 -31.40 21.86 -9.70
N THR A 231 -30.75 21.65 -8.58
CA THR A 231 -29.54 22.42 -8.15
C THR A 231 -28.44 21.45 -7.71
N ILE A 232 -27.20 21.95 -7.57
CA ILE A 232 -26.06 21.20 -7.06
C ILE A 232 -25.40 22.00 -5.94
N ASP A 233 -24.95 21.33 -4.92
CA ASP A 233 -24.06 21.89 -3.90
C ASP A 233 -22.63 21.95 -4.45
N GLU A 234 -22.06 23.13 -4.49
CA GLU A 234 -20.76 23.41 -5.09
C GLU A 234 -19.60 22.67 -4.38
N GLN A 235 -19.72 22.39 -3.09
CA GLN A 235 -18.64 21.78 -2.30
C GLN A 235 -18.73 20.26 -2.26
N THR A 236 -19.95 19.72 -2.25
CA THR A 236 -20.17 18.29 -2.08
C THR A 236 -20.54 17.57 -3.38
N GLY A 237 -20.99 18.32 -4.39
CA GLY A 237 -21.52 17.72 -5.63
C GLY A 237 -22.90 17.10 -5.47
N VAL A 238 -23.57 17.28 -4.34
CA VAL A 238 -24.91 16.74 -4.08
C VAL A 238 -25.94 17.47 -4.96
N ILE A 239 -26.70 16.71 -5.73
CA ILE A 239 -27.78 17.21 -6.57
C ILE A 239 -29.08 17.17 -5.79
N THR A 240 -29.85 18.26 -5.84
CA THR A 240 -31.12 18.41 -5.15
C THR A 240 -32.23 18.78 -6.14
N LEU A 241 -33.36 18.09 -6.07
CA LEU A 241 -34.62 18.45 -6.71
C LEU A 241 -35.53 19.05 -5.64
N ALA A 242 -36.01 20.26 -5.87
CA ALA A 242 -36.96 20.90 -4.96
C ALA A 242 -38.33 20.18 -4.98
N GLY A 243 -39.03 20.19 -3.84
CA GLY A 243 -40.43 19.77 -3.78
C GLY A 243 -41.37 20.78 -4.46
N ASN A 244 -42.59 20.35 -4.78
CA ASN A 244 -43.59 21.13 -5.54
C ASN A 244 -42.99 21.77 -6.80
N ASN A 245 -42.19 20.97 -7.52
CA ASN A 245 -41.35 21.43 -8.62
C ASN A 245 -42.11 21.60 -9.95
N GLY A 246 -43.33 21.12 -10.05
CA GLY A 246 -44.20 21.23 -11.24
C GLY A 246 -43.70 20.46 -12.46
N LEU A 247 -42.75 19.52 -12.27
CA LEU A 247 -42.24 18.69 -13.37
C LEU A 247 -43.28 17.63 -13.80
N GLU A 248 -43.33 17.34 -15.08
CA GLU A 248 -44.34 16.44 -15.62
C GLU A 248 -43.90 14.96 -15.49
N ILE A 249 -44.88 14.08 -15.20
CA ILE A 249 -44.71 12.63 -15.16
C ILE A 249 -44.18 12.13 -16.51
N ASP A 250 -43.39 11.05 -16.48
CA ASP A 250 -42.74 10.39 -17.63
C ASP A 250 -41.63 11.22 -18.29
N ASN A 251 -41.25 12.37 -17.71
CA ASN A 251 -40.07 13.11 -18.13
C ASN A 251 -38.81 12.61 -17.38
N SER A 252 -37.70 12.54 -18.12
CA SER A 252 -36.40 12.21 -17.61
C SER A 252 -35.48 13.43 -17.75
N TYR A 253 -34.90 13.88 -16.64
CA TYR A 253 -33.97 15.02 -16.57
C TYR A 253 -32.54 14.54 -16.47
N SER A 254 -31.75 14.79 -17.52
CA SER A 254 -30.31 14.47 -17.58
C SER A 254 -29.50 15.65 -17.07
N VAL A 255 -28.75 15.47 -15.99
CA VAL A 255 -27.93 16.48 -15.35
C VAL A 255 -26.47 16.20 -15.62
N VAL A 256 -25.85 17.05 -16.42
CA VAL A 256 -24.40 17.00 -16.69
C VAL A 256 -23.67 17.89 -15.68
N VAL A 257 -22.68 17.31 -15.02
CA VAL A 257 -21.88 18.00 -13.99
C VAL A 257 -20.49 18.29 -14.50
N THR A 258 -19.98 19.49 -14.19
CA THR A 258 -18.55 19.83 -14.31
C THR A 258 -17.95 19.74 -12.92
N ALA A 259 -16.86 19.01 -12.77
CA ALA A 259 -15.99 19.10 -11.60
C ALA A 259 -14.71 19.87 -11.96
N THR A 260 -14.25 20.70 -11.03
CA THR A 260 -13.04 21.53 -11.18
C THR A 260 -12.18 21.38 -9.95
N ASN A 261 -10.88 21.19 -10.12
CA ASN A 261 -9.90 21.28 -9.05
C ASN A 261 -8.74 22.20 -9.47
N GLN A 262 -7.71 22.38 -8.63
CA GLN A 262 -6.59 23.27 -8.96
C GLN A 262 -5.77 22.83 -10.20
N TYR A 263 -5.95 21.59 -10.69
CA TYR A 263 -5.22 21.01 -11.83
C TYR A 263 -6.04 21.01 -13.12
N GLY A 264 -7.32 21.37 -13.07
CA GLY A 264 -8.16 21.48 -14.27
C GLY A 264 -9.64 21.26 -14.01
N SER A 265 -10.41 21.28 -15.10
CA SER A 265 -11.86 21.06 -15.11
C SER A 265 -12.21 19.95 -16.10
N LYS A 266 -13.26 19.18 -15.78
CA LYS A 266 -13.83 18.18 -16.68
C LYS A 266 -15.35 18.17 -16.61
N ASP A 267 -15.96 18.10 -17.78
CA ASP A 267 -17.39 17.86 -17.96
C ASP A 267 -17.66 16.36 -18.07
N PHE A 268 -18.69 15.88 -17.39
CA PHE A 268 -19.06 14.46 -17.38
C PHE A 268 -20.31 14.22 -18.23
N ASP A 269 -20.20 14.53 -19.50
CA ASP A 269 -21.29 14.41 -20.48
C ASP A 269 -21.72 12.94 -20.73
N GLU A 270 -20.78 12.00 -20.62
CA GLU A 270 -21.02 10.57 -20.87
C GLU A 270 -21.65 9.85 -19.66
N THR A 271 -21.62 10.47 -18.50
CA THR A 271 -22.13 9.90 -17.24
C THR A 271 -23.03 10.87 -16.51
N PRO A 272 -24.12 11.38 -17.14
CA PRO A 272 -25.02 12.31 -16.49
C PRO A 272 -25.78 11.61 -15.35
N PHE A 273 -26.16 12.39 -14.34
CA PHE A 273 -27.12 11.94 -13.35
C PHE A 273 -28.55 12.11 -13.90
N VAL A 274 -29.39 11.06 -13.77
CA VAL A 274 -30.74 11.08 -14.37
C VAL A 274 -31.82 11.04 -13.30
N ILE A 275 -32.76 11.99 -13.38
CA ILE A 275 -33.97 12.03 -12.53
C ILE A 275 -35.20 11.73 -13.42
N ASN A 276 -35.89 10.65 -13.11
CA ASN A 276 -37.12 10.23 -13.82
C ASN A 276 -38.32 10.60 -12.94
N ILE A 277 -39.21 11.43 -13.45
CA ILE A 277 -40.44 11.79 -12.74
C ILE A 277 -41.50 10.74 -13.00
N VAL A 278 -42.01 10.12 -11.93
CA VAL A 278 -42.99 9.04 -12.00
C VAL A 278 -44.24 9.40 -11.22
N ALA A 279 -45.36 8.75 -11.55
CA ALA A 279 -46.64 8.90 -10.83
C ALA A 279 -46.61 8.19 -9.47
N PHE A 280 -45.82 7.11 -9.34
CA PHE A 280 -45.82 6.24 -8.18
C PHE A 280 -44.52 5.43 -8.06
N ILE A 281 -44.02 5.25 -6.83
CA ILE A 281 -42.93 4.34 -6.50
C ILE A 281 -43.51 3.02 -6.00
N ASN A 282 -43.14 1.90 -6.64
CA ASN A 282 -43.63 0.58 -6.26
C ASN A 282 -43.03 0.14 -4.92
N PRO A 283 -43.85 -0.35 -3.96
CA PRO A 283 -43.35 -0.96 -2.75
C PRO A 283 -42.59 -2.25 -3.08
N ILE A 284 -41.79 -2.71 -2.13
CA ILE A 284 -41.06 -3.98 -2.25
C ILE A 284 -42.07 -5.11 -2.11
N THR A 285 -42.21 -5.94 -3.14
CA THR A 285 -43.07 -7.13 -3.12
C THR A 285 -42.24 -8.41 -3.00
N LYS A 286 -40.93 -8.36 -3.29
CA LYS A 286 -40.07 -9.52 -3.30
C LYS A 286 -38.61 -9.14 -2.97
N LEU A 287 -37.95 -9.96 -2.13
CA LEU A 287 -36.52 -9.91 -1.86
C LEU A 287 -36.05 -11.32 -1.54
N GLN A 288 -35.12 -11.85 -2.33
CA GLN A 288 -34.59 -13.18 -2.14
C GLN A 288 -33.08 -13.22 -2.49
N TYR A 289 -32.30 -13.90 -1.66
CA TYR A 289 -30.91 -14.28 -1.93
C TYR A 289 -30.79 -15.79 -1.93
N ALA A 290 -30.02 -16.34 -2.87
CA ALA A 290 -29.68 -17.75 -2.87
C ALA A 290 -28.62 -18.05 -1.78
N ASN A 291 -28.66 -19.27 -1.22
CA ASN A 291 -27.59 -19.76 -0.38
C ASN A 291 -26.27 -19.82 -1.17
N GLN A 292 -25.16 -19.43 -0.54
CA GLN A 292 -23.85 -19.32 -1.18
C GLN A 292 -22.84 -20.27 -0.55
N GLU A 293 -21.98 -20.85 -1.41
CA GLU A 293 -20.75 -21.52 -1.00
C GLU A 293 -19.55 -20.79 -1.61
N LYS A 294 -18.58 -20.40 -0.78
CA LYS A 294 -17.40 -19.64 -1.19
C LYS A 294 -16.15 -20.21 -0.52
N VAL A 295 -15.00 -20.01 -1.16
CA VAL A 295 -13.71 -20.52 -0.67
C VAL A 295 -13.00 -19.42 0.12
N GLN A 296 -12.46 -19.76 1.29
CA GLN A 296 -11.72 -18.86 2.16
C GLN A 296 -10.58 -18.14 1.41
N GLY A 297 -10.47 -16.82 1.60
CA GLY A 297 -9.42 -16.00 1.01
C GLY A 297 -9.58 -15.70 -0.49
N VAL A 298 -10.58 -16.25 -1.15
CA VAL A 298 -10.91 -15.95 -2.56
C VAL A 298 -11.91 -14.81 -2.61
N ALA A 299 -11.71 -13.87 -3.54
CA ALA A 299 -12.68 -12.81 -3.80
C ALA A 299 -13.98 -13.40 -4.34
N PHE A 300 -15.10 -12.81 -3.94
CA PHE A 300 -16.42 -13.18 -4.48
C PHE A 300 -17.36 -11.98 -4.47
N GLU A 301 -18.36 -12.05 -5.35
CA GLU A 301 -19.49 -11.16 -5.41
C GLU A 301 -20.73 -11.94 -5.83
N PHE A 302 -21.91 -11.57 -5.31
CA PHE A 302 -23.21 -12.09 -5.71
C PHE A 302 -24.31 -11.08 -5.38
N THR A 303 -25.36 -11.10 -6.17
CA THR A 303 -26.52 -10.19 -6.09
C THR A 303 -27.76 -10.91 -5.56
N PRO A 304 -28.85 -10.19 -5.21
CA PRO A 304 -30.16 -10.80 -4.99
C PRO A 304 -30.54 -11.69 -6.17
N GLU A 305 -31.13 -12.85 -5.88
CA GLU A 305 -31.64 -13.78 -6.90
C GLU A 305 -32.97 -13.29 -7.50
N ASP A 306 -33.80 -12.69 -6.65
CA ASP A 306 -35.10 -12.17 -7.05
C ASP A 306 -35.46 -10.95 -6.19
N VAL A 307 -35.78 -9.86 -6.85
CA VAL A 307 -36.14 -8.61 -6.20
C VAL A 307 -37.14 -7.85 -7.05
N ASP A 308 -38.19 -7.30 -6.41
CA ASP A 308 -39.17 -6.47 -7.04
C ASP A 308 -39.54 -5.29 -6.13
N GLY A 309 -39.54 -4.09 -6.70
CA GLY A 309 -39.72 -2.81 -6.03
C GLY A 309 -38.85 -1.73 -6.67
N ASP A 310 -39.18 -0.46 -6.44
CA ASP A 310 -38.47 0.68 -6.99
C ASP A 310 -37.56 1.34 -5.91
N GLU A 311 -36.45 1.95 -6.34
CA GLU A 311 -35.59 2.81 -5.53
C GLU A 311 -35.15 2.17 -4.20
N LEU A 312 -34.65 0.94 -4.27
CA LEU A 312 -34.27 0.17 -3.09
C LEU A 312 -32.91 0.58 -2.54
N THR A 313 -32.82 0.59 -1.22
CA THR A 313 -31.56 0.67 -0.49
C THR A 313 -31.37 -0.59 0.34
N TYR A 314 -30.14 -1.14 0.32
CA TYR A 314 -29.82 -2.41 0.97
C TYR A 314 -28.86 -2.22 2.14
N SER A 315 -29.05 -3.02 3.18
CA SER A 315 -28.18 -3.06 4.35
C SER A 315 -28.18 -4.44 5.00
N PHE A 316 -27.08 -4.78 5.69
CA PHE A 316 -27.11 -5.94 6.60
C PHE A 316 -27.93 -5.63 7.85
N VAL A 317 -28.56 -6.69 8.39
CA VAL A 317 -29.23 -6.68 9.68
C VAL A 317 -28.44 -7.61 10.61
N ASP A 318 -27.97 -7.08 11.75
CA ASP A 318 -27.28 -7.84 12.79
C ASP A 318 -26.18 -8.76 12.24
N LEU A 319 -25.31 -8.23 11.38
CA LEU A 319 -24.23 -9.01 10.77
C LEU A 319 -23.31 -9.59 11.85
N ASP A 320 -22.99 -10.90 11.76
CA ASP A 320 -22.04 -11.58 12.63
C ASP A 320 -20.72 -10.78 12.71
N SER A 321 -20.25 -10.53 13.93
CA SER A 321 -19.04 -9.72 14.18
C SER A 321 -17.78 -10.27 13.50
N ARG A 322 -17.73 -11.58 13.19
CA ARG A 322 -16.65 -12.22 12.45
C ARG A 322 -16.63 -11.83 10.95
N LEU A 323 -17.75 -11.27 10.45
CA LEU A 323 -17.91 -10.80 9.06
C LEU A 323 -17.81 -9.28 8.92
N THR A 324 -17.90 -8.53 10.02
CA THR A 324 -17.73 -7.07 10.03
C THR A 324 -16.38 -6.72 9.41
N ASP A 325 -16.35 -5.69 8.56
CA ASP A 325 -15.17 -5.21 7.79
C ASP A 325 -14.61 -6.22 6.75
N LYS A 326 -15.20 -7.41 6.65
CA LYS A 326 -14.78 -8.44 5.68
C LYS A 326 -15.78 -8.66 4.55
N LEU A 327 -17.07 -8.45 4.83
CA LEU A 327 -18.13 -8.40 3.84
C LEU A 327 -18.57 -6.97 3.58
N ASN A 328 -18.83 -6.67 2.33
CA ASN A 328 -19.43 -5.42 1.90
C ASN A 328 -20.76 -5.68 1.21
N ILE A 329 -21.72 -4.78 1.38
CA ILE A 329 -22.96 -4.76 0.61
C ILE A 329 -23.06 -3.44 -0.13
N ASP A 330 -23.32 -3.50 -1.43
CA ASP A 330 -23.61 -2.31 -2.21
C ASP A 330 -25.03 -1.83 -1.85
N PRO A 331 -25.19 -0.59 -1.35
CA PRO A 331 -26.48 -0.11 -0.86
C PRO A 331 -27.50 0.12 -1.96
N VAL A 332 -27.13 0.10 -3.24
CA VAL A 332 -28.02 0.34 -4.38
C VAL A 332 -28.40 -0.96 -5.07
N THR A 333 -27.43 -1.84 -5.29
CA THR A 333 -27.66 -3.09 -6.04
C THR A 333 -27.94 -4.29 -5.13
N GLY A 334 -27.63 -4.20 -3.84
CA GLY A 334 -27.67 -5.32 -2.91
C GLY A 334 -26.56 -6.35 -3.16
N ALA A 335 -25.58 -6.05 -4.01
CA ALA A 335 -24.46 -6.94 -4.26
C ALA A 335 -23.61 -7.12 -3.00
N ILE A 336 -23.35 -8.37 -2.63
CA ILE A 336 -22.52 -8.73 -1.46
C ILE A 336 -21.18 -9.23 -1.96
N SER A 337 -20.10 -8.67 -1.43
CA SER A 337 -18.74 -8.97 -1.89
C SER A 337 -17.72 -9.12 -0.76
N ALA A 338 -16.64 -9.85 -1.05
CA ALA A 338 -15.43 -9.89 -0.23
C ALA A 338 -14.18 -9.81 -1.11
N LYS A 339 -13.16 -9.08 -0.64
CA LYS A 339 -11.90 -8.88 -1.38
C LYS A 339 -11.05 -10.16 -1.39
N LYS A 340 -10.13 -10.27 -2.35
CA LYS A 340 -9.09 -11.31 -2.37
C LYS A 340 -8.22 -11.19 -1.09
N GLY A 341 -7.90 -12.32 -0.49
CA GLY A 341 -7.14 -12.35 0.75
C GLY A 341 -7.96 -12.05 2.00
N ASN A 342 -9.32 -12.01 1.89
CA ASN A 342 -10.18 -11.84 3.06
C ASN A 342 -9.89 -12.91 4.13
N SER A 343 -10.01 -12.53 5.40
CA SER A 343 -9.77 -13.40 6.55
C SER A 343 -11.05 -13.99 7.15
N ILE A 344 -12.09 -14.23 6.31
CA ILE A 344 -13.33 -14.85 6.76
C ILE A 344 -13.04 -16.29 7.18
N GLU A 345 -13.46 -16.67 8.38
CA GLU A 345 -13.24 -18.01 8.93
C GLU A 345 -14.11 -19.07 8.23
N VAL A 346 -13.59 -20.30 8.17
CA VAL A 346 -14.34 -21.46 7.68
C VAL A 346 -15.50 -21.76 8.61
N ALA A 347 -16.71 -21.49 8.16
CA ALA A 347 -17.96 -21.70 8.92
C ALA A 347 -19.15 -21.48 7.99
N THR A 348 -20.33 -21.87 8.48
CA THR A 348 -21.61 -21.46 7.88
C THR A 348 -22.18 -20.28 8.66
N TYR A 349 -22.45 -19.20 7.94
CA TYR A 349 -23.01 -17.97 8.48
C TYR A 349 -24.44 -17.79 8.01
N THR A 350 -25.32 -17.36 8.90
CA THR A 350 -26.66 -16.87 8.53
C THR A 350 -26.60 -15.37 8.35
N ILE A 351 -26.95 -14.89 7.18
CA ILE A 351 -26.93 -13.48 6.83
C ILE A 351 -28.34 -13.00 6.56
N THR A 352 -28.71 -11.88 7.16
CA THR A 352 -29.98 -11.20 6.91
C THR A 352 -29.70 -9.85 6.22
N VAL A 353 -30.35 -9.64 5.11
CA VAL A 353 -30.33 -8.38 4.35
C VAL A 353 -31.71 -7.73 4.44
N LYS A 354 -31.72 -6.43 4.66
CA LYS A 354 -32.89 -5.58 4.55
C LYS A 354 -32.81 -4.76 3.28
N ALA A 355 -33.87 -4.76 2.48
CA ALA A 355 -34.11 -3.78 1.44
C ALA A 355 -35.24 -2.83 1.89
N LYS A 356 -35.09 -1.55 1.57
CA LYS A 356 -36.03 -0.50 1.97
C LYS A 356 -36.17 0.54 0.86
N ASN A 357 -37.38 1.05 0.66
CA ASN A 357 -37.67 2.30 -0.04
C ASN A 357 -38.60 3.18 0.81
N ASN A 358 -39.09 4.31 0.26
CA ASN A 358 -39.99 5.21 0.99
C ASN A 358 -41.43 4.65 1.20
N LYS A 359 -41.76 3.48 0.62
CA LYS A 359 -43.09 2.85 0.71
C LYS A 359 -43.09 1.63 1.61
N SER A 360 -42.00 0.86 1.67
CA SER A 360 -41.94 -0.41 2.40
C SER A 360 -40.56 -0.84 2.71
N GLU A 361 -40.43 -1.88 3.55
CA GLU A 361 -39.17 -2.60 3.78
C GLU A 361 -39.42 -4.11 3.82
N GLN A 362 -38.43 -4.89 3.39
CA GLN A 362 -38.45 -6.35 3.48
C GLN A 362 -37.06 -6.87 3.87
N THR A 363 -37.03 -8.06 4.45
CA THR A 363 -35.82 -8.77 4.79
C THR A 363 -35.75 -10.12 4.09
N ALA A 364 -34.54 -10.53 3.72
CA ALA A 364 -34.23 -11.87 3.24
C ALA A 364 -33.09 -12.46 4.06
N THR A 365 -33.22 -13.75 4.40
CA THR A 365 -32.19 -14.49 5.12
C THR A 365 -31.71 -15.66 4.29
N PHE A 366 -30.39 -15.84 4.24
CA PHE A 366 -29.75 -16.93 3.50
C PHE A 366 -28.50 -17.41 4.25
N THR A 367 -27.90 -18.52 3.80
CA THR A 367 -26.66 -19.05 4.37
C THR A 367 -25.46 -18.77 3.46
N LEU A 368 -24.35 -18.33 4.05
CA LEU A 368 -23.03 -18.25 3.42
C LEU A 368 -22.12 -19.30 4.04
N ASN A 369 -21.81 -20.36 3.27
CA ASN A 369 -20.89 -21.40 3.69
C ASN A 369 -19.48 -21.09 3.18
N ILE A 370 -18.54 -20.84 4.08
CA ILE A 370 -17.13 -20.64 3.74
C ILE A 370 -16.39 -21.96 3.93
N THR A 371 -15.85 -22.49 2.83
CA THR A 371 -15.09 -23.73 2.81
C THR A 371 -13.58 -23.47 2.84
N LYS A 372 -12.81 -24.47 3.29
CA LYS A 372 -11.35 -24.36 3.36
C LYS A 372 -10.75 -24.21 1.96
N ASN A 373 -9.82 -23.28 1.82
CA ASN A 373 -9.06 -23.14 0.57
C ASN A 373 -8.08 -24.31 0.41
N PRO A 374 -8.26 -25.20 -0.57
CA PRO A 374 -7.40 -26.38 -0.78
C PRO A 374 -5.95 -26.00 -1.12
N ASN A 375 -5.72 -24.77 -1.60
CA ASN A 375 -4.39 -24.24 -1.95
C ASN A 375 -3.75 -23.44 -0.81
N SER A 376 -4.37 -23.33 0.37
CA SER A 376 -3.79 -22.64 1.51
C SER A 376 -2.77 -23.51 2.22
N PHE A 377 -1.52 -23.04 2.28
CA PHE A 377 -0.46 -23.61 3.12
C PHE A 377 -0.61 -23.07 4.55
N THR A 378 -0.73 -23.98 5.53
CA THR A 378 -0.84 -23.56 6.93
C THR A 378 0.49 -23.69 7.69
N PHE A 379 1.34 -24.67 7.34
CA PHE A 379 2.63 -24.87 8.02
C PHE A 379 3.43 -26.08 7.46
N ILE A 380 4.77 -25.94 7.35
CA ILE A 380 5.69 -27.09 7.21
C ILE A 380 6.58 -27.10 8.45
N ARG A 381 6.65 -28.25 9.15
CA ARG A 381 7.70 -28.54 10.14
C ARG A 381 8.70 -29.50 9.53
N TYR A 382 9.97 -29.13 9.63
CA TYR A 382 11.06 -30.08 9.51
C TYR A 382 11.37 -30.60 10.90
N GLY A 383 11.35 -31.93 11.05
CA GLY A 383 11.74 -32.61 12.29
C GLY A 383 13.26 -32.67 12.45
#